data_0bc90bc57ec678e5ce6024358a907199
#
_entry.id   0bc90bc57ec678e5ce6024358a907199
#
_cell.length_a   1.000
_cell.length_b   1.000
_cell.length_c   1.000
_cell.angle_alpha   90.00
_cell.angle_beta   90.00
_cell.angle_gamma   90.00
#
_symmetry.space_group_name_H-M   'P 1'
#
loop_
_entity.id
_entity.type
_entity.pdbx_description
1 polymer ?
#
loop_
_entity_poly.entity_id
_entity_poly.type
_entity_poly.pdbx_seq_one_letter_code
_entity_poly.pdbx_strand_id
1 'polypeptide(L)'
;SKVTVVGAGNVGATCANVLAFNEVADEVVMLDVKEGVSEGKAMDMMQTAQLLGFDTNIVGCTNDYEKTANSDVVVITSGIPRKPGMTREELIGVNAGIVKSVAQNILKYSPNAIIVVISNPMDTMTYLSLKALGLPKNRIIGMGGALDSSRFKYFLSQALGCNANEVEGMVIGGHG
;
A
#
# COMPACT_ATOMS: atom_id res chain seq x y z
N SER A 1 -16.36 5.83 4.62
CA SER A 1 -15.03 5.89 3.97
C SER A 1 -14.54 4.49 3.59
N LYS A 2 -13.79 4.41 2.51
CA LYS A 2 -13.30 3.15 1.97
C LYS A 2 -11.86 3.28 1.50
N VAL A 3 -11.03 2.35 1.94
CA VAL A 3 -9.64 2.22 1.49
C VAL A 3 -9.46 0.88 0.80
N THR A 4 -8.89 0.88 -0.39
CA THR A 4 -8.48 -0.36 -1.07
C THR A 4 -6.97 -0.53 -0.95
N VAL A 5 -6.53 -1.74 -0.61
CA VAL A 5 -5.13 -2.15 -0.63
C VAL A 5 -4.97 -3.19 -1.74
N VAL A 6 -4.19 -2.86 -2.76
CA VAL A 6 -3.90 -3.76 -3.88
C VAL A 6 -2.57 -4.47 -3.63
N GLY A 7 -2.66 -5.78 -3.54
CA GLY A 7 -1.58 -6.66 -3.10
C GLY A 7 -1.84 -7.15 -1.67
N ALA A 8 -1.93 -8.48 -1.50
CA ALA A 8 -2.15 -9.14 -0.21
C ALA A 8 -0.90 -9.90 0.27
N GLY A 9 0.27 -9.47 -0.16
CA GLY A 9 1.54 -9.93 0.37
C GLY A 9 1.78 -9.41 1.81
N ASN A 10 3.00 -9.53 2.29
CA ASN A 10 3.30 -9.12 3.67
C ASN A 10 3.02 -7.63 3.90
N VAL A 11 3.41 -6.76 2.98
CA VAL A 11 3.20 -5.31 3.10
C VAL A 11 1.72 -4.97 3.03
N GLY A 12 1.01 -5.46 2.00
CA GLY A 12 -0.40 -5.14 1.79
C GLY A 12 -1.30 -5.67 2.90
N ALA A 13 -1.09 -6.92 3.33
CA ALA A 13 -1.86 -7.50 4.43
C ALA A 13 -1.62 -6.77 5.76
N THR A 14 -0.37 -6.42 6.06
CA THR A 14 -0.05 -5.63 7.26
C THR A 14 -0.68 -4.25 7.19
N CYS A 15 -0.64 -3.59 6.03
CA CYS A 15 -1.29 -2.31 5.82
C CYS A 15 -2.80 -2.40 6.09
N ALA A 16 -3.48 -3.38 5.50
CA ALA A 16 -4.91 -3.59 5.70
C ALA A 16 -5.26 -3.83 7.18
N ASN A 17 -4.47 -4.65 7.87
CA ASN A 17 -4.67 -4.93 9.29
C ASN A 17 -4.52 -3.69 10.16
N VAL A 18 -3.47 -2.89 9.93
CA VAL A 18 -3.24 -1.65 10.69
C VAL A 18 -4.33 -0.61 10.42
N LEU A 19 -4.77 -0.47 9.18
CA LEU A 19 -5.88 0.42 8.81
C LEU A 19 -7.18 0.05 9.55
N ALA A 20 -7.49 -1.24 9.61
CA ALA A 20 -8.68 -1.74 10.29
C ALA A 20 -8.57 -1.61 11.82
N PHE A 21 -7.45 -2.03 12.40
CA PHE A 21 -7.22 -1.95 13.85
C PHE A 21 -7.30 -0.51 14.38
N ASN A 22 -6.84 0.46 13.60
CA ASN A 22 -6.92 1.89 13.96
C ASN A 22 -8.20 2.56 13.45
N GLU A 23 -9.12 1.83 12.85
CA GLU A 23 -10.39 2.35 12.33
C GLU A 23 -10.22 3.59 11.41
N VAL A 24 -9.21 3.55 10.54
CA VAL A 24 -8.89 4.65 9.60
C VAL A 24 -9.99 4.81 8.55
N ALA A 25 -10.69 3.73 8.24
CA ALA A 25 -11.80 3.70 7.30
C ALA A 25 -12.90 2.76 7.79
N ASP A 26 -14.12 2.96 7.30
CA ASP A 26 -15.27 2.08 7.61
C ASP A 26 -15.14 0.72 6.92
N GLU A 27 -14.54 0.73 5.72
CA GLU A 27 -14.28 -0.48 4.93
C GLU A 27 -12.86 -0.48 4.38
N VAL A 28 -12.20 -1.62 4.47
CA VAL A 28 -10.91 -1.90 3.84
C VAL A 28 -11.08 -3.06 2.88
N VAL A 29 -10.84 -2.83 1.59
CA VAL A 29 -10.84 -3.89 0.57
C VAL A 29 -9.41 -4.29 0.27
N MET A 30 -9.11 -5.57 0.36
CA MET A 30 -7.81 -6.14 0.02
C MET A 30 -7.95 -6.99 -1.23
N LEU A 31 -7.28 -6.61 -2.31
CA LEU A 31 -7.34 -7.26 -3.61
C LEU A 31 -5.99 -7.88 -3.96
N ASP A 32 -6.00 -9.11 -4.44
CA ASP A 32 -4.81 -9.77 -5.00
C ASP A 32 -5.19 -10.54 -6.26
N VAL A 33 -4.19 -10.88 -7.05
CA VAL A 33 -4.35 -11.73 -8.25
C VAL A 33 -4.35 -13.22 -7.89
N LYS A 34 -3.75 -13.59 -6.76
CA LYS A 34 -3.68 -14.97 -6.29
C LYS A 34 -4.97 -15.37 -5.61
N GLU A 35 -5.64 -16.37 -6.20
CA GLU A 35 -6.93 -16.85 -5.72
C GLU A 35 -6.91 -17.23 -4.25
N GLY A 36 -7.90 -16.75 -3.52
CA GLY A 36 -8.15 -17.11 -2.11
C GLY A 36 -7.25 -16.44 -1.09
N VAL A 37 -6.15 -15.78 -1.49
CA VAL A 37 -5.19 -15.21 -0.54
C VAL A 37 -5.79 -14.02 0.21
N SER A 38 -6.39 -13.08 -0.50
CA SER A 38 -7.01 -11.90 0.12
C SER A 38 -8.20 -12.28 0.98
N GLU A 39 -9.04 -13.18 0.48
CA GLU A 39 -10.24 -13.66 1.18
C GLU A 39 -9.87 -14.35 2.50
N GLY A 40 -8.87 -15.24 2.47
CA GLY A 40 -8.40 -15.94 3.67
C GLY A 40 -7.82 -15.00 4.71
N LYS A 41 -6.95 -14.08 4.29
CA LYS A 41 -6.36 -13.07 5.19
C LYS A 41 -7.39 -12.11 5.75
N ALA A 42 -8.35 -11.65 4.94
CA ALA A 42 -9.44 -10.80 5.40
C ALA A 42 -10.30 -11.52 6.46
N MET A 43 -10.60 -12.80 6.25
CA MET A 43 -11.33 -13.61 7.22
C MET A 43 -10.57 -13.72 8.54
N ASP A 44 -9.28 -14.03 8.52
CA ASP A 44 -8.46 -14.11 9.72
C ASP A 44 -8.46 -12.78 10.48
N MET A 45 -8.31 -11.66 9.78
CA MET A 45 -8.34 -10.33 10.38
C MET A 45 -9.72 -10.01 10.99
N MET A 46 -10.81 -10.30 10.29
CA MET A 46 -12.16 -10.05 10.79
C MET A 46 -12.49 -10.87 12.03
N GLN A 47 -11.93 -12.08 12.15
CA GLN A 47 -12.09 -12.91 13.35
C GLN A 47 -11.40 -12.31 14.59
N THR A 48 -10.49 -11.36 14.41
CA THR A 48 -9.85 -10.63 15.52
C THR A 48 -10.62 -9.37 15.94
N ALA A 49 -11.64 -8.96 15.19
CA ALA A 49 -12.32 -7.68 15.38
C ALA A 49 -12.90 -7.51 16.79
N GLN A 50 -13.60 -8.51 17.29
CA GLN A 50 -14.17 -8.46 18.63
C GLN A 50 -13.07 -8.47 19.71
N LEU A 51 -12.02 -9.24 19.51
CA LEU A 51 -10.89 -9.34 20.45
C LEU A 51 -10.09 -8.04 20.55
N LEU A 52 -9.87 -7.38 19.40
CA LEU A 52 -9.08 -6.15 19.29
C LEU A 52 -9.93 -4.87 19.35
N GLY A 53 -11.25 -5.00 19.27
CA GLY A 53 -12.19 -3.89 19.48
C GLY A 53 -12.27 -2.92 18.31
N PHE A 54 -12.33 -3.40 17.08
CA PHE A 54 -12.56 -2.55 15.90
C PHE A 54 -13.79 -2.99 15.12
N ASP A 55 -14.44 -2.03 14.46
CA ASP A 55 -15.66 -2.22 13.66
C ASP A 55 -15.43 -2.10 12.14
N THR A 56 -14.23 -1.72 11.71
CA THR A 56 -13.89 -1.66 10.28
C THR A 56 -14.15 -3.01 9.60
N ASN A 57 -14.90 -2.99 8.49
CA ASN A 57 -15.15 -4.18 7.70
C ASN A 57 -13.99 -4.42 6.72
N ILE A 58 -13.39 -5.60 6.76
CA ILE A 58 -12.33 -6.00 5.84
C ILE A 58 -12.90 -7.00 4.83
N VAL A 59 -12.79 -6.68 3.56
CA VAL A 59 -13.24 -7.52 2.44
C VAL A 59 -12.03 -7.95 1.62
N GLY A 60 -11.85 -9.26 1.43
CA GLY A 60 -10.85 -9.80 0.51
C GLY A 60 -11.48 -10.16 -0.83
N CYS A 61 -10.76 -9.94 -1.93
CA CYS A 61 -11.20 -10.35 -3.26
C CYS A 61 -10.02 -10.71 -4.18
N THR A 62 -10.30 -11.53 -5.18
CA THR A 62 -9.33 -11.95 -6.19
C THR A 62 -9.72 -11.36 -7.54
N ASN A 63 -8.88 -10.48 -8.10
CA ASN A 63 -9.09 -9.79 -9.40
C ASN A 63 -10.45 -9.11 -9.58
N ASP A 64 -11.21 -8.96 -8.53
CA ASP A 64 -12.56 -8.36 -8.57
C ASP A 64 -12.48 -6.87 -8.22
N TYR A 65 -12.12 -6.06 -9.21
CA TYR A 65 -12.00 -4.62 -9.06
C TYR A 65 -13.35 -3.91 -8.81
N GLU A 66 -14.47 -4.56 -9.11
CA GLU A 66 -15.79 -4.00 -8.81
C GLU A 66 -15.96 -3.78 -7.30
N LYS A 67 -15.41 -4.67 -6.48
CA LYS A 67 -15.43 -4.52 -5.02
C LYS A 67 -14.61 -3.34 -4.51
N THR A 68 -13.69 -2.84 -5.31
CA THR A 68 -12.89 -1.65 -4.97
C THR A 68 -13.60 -0.34 -5.30
N ALA A 69 -14.78 -0.38 -5.91
CA ALA A 69 -15.49 0.80 -6.41
C ALA A 69 -15.71 1.85 -5.31
N ASN A 70 -15.58 3.11 -5.69
CA ASN A 70 -15.77 4.27 -4.82
C ASN A 70 -14.83 4.32 -3.61
N SER A 71 -13.61 3.83 -3.77
CA SER A 71 -12.57 4.02 -2.77
C SER A 71 -12.15 5.49 -2.68
N ASP A 72 -11.97 5.97 -1.46
CA ASP A 72 -11.43 7.32 -1.20
C ASP A 72 -9.91 7.33 -1.38
N VAL A 73 -9.26 6.27 -0.91
CA VAL A 73 -7.81 6.06 -1.03
C VAL A 73 -7.54 4.65 -1.52
N VAL A 74 -6.58 4.52 -2.41
CA VAL A 74 -6.07 3.22 -2.87
C VAL A 74 -4.58 3.13 -2.64
N VAL A 75 -4.16 2.11 -1.92
CA VAL A 75 -2.74 1.82 -1.64
C VAL A 75 -2.28 0.70 -2.58
N ILE A 76 -1.29 0.99 -3.41
CA ILE A 76 -0.71 0.02 -4.35
C ILE A 76 0.57 -0.55 -3.75
N THR A 77 0.52 -1.81 -3.37
CA THR A 77 1.67 -2.58 -2.87
C THR A 77 2.08 -3.69 -3.85
N SER A 78 1.41 -3.76 -4.99
CA SER A 78 1.61 -4.81 -6.00
C SER A 78 2.97 -4.72 -6.65
N GLY A 79 3.55 -5.86 -6.95
CA GLY A 79 4.83 -5.99 -7.61
C GLY A 79 5.52 -7.27 -7.17
N ILE A 80 6.58 -7.63 -7.88
CA ILE A 80 7.41 -8.78 -7.51
C ILE A 80 8.71 -8.28 -6.85
N PRO A 81 9.27 -9.04 -5.90
CA PRO A 81 10.60 -8.78 -5.38
C PRO A 81 11.64 -9.12 -6.45
N ARG A 82 12.82 -8.51 -6.32
CA ARG A 82 13.97 -8.86 -7.17
C ARG A 82 14.32 -10.33 -7.00
N LYS A 83 14.35 -11.07 -8.09
CA LYS A 83 14.75 -12.48 -8.10
C LYS A 83 16.26 -12.61 -8.41
N PRO A 84 16.93 -13.66 -7.92
CA PRO A 84 18.30 -13.93 -8.31
C PRO A 84 18.46 -13.99 -9.84
N GLY A 85 19.50 -13.33 -10.37
CA GLY A 85 19.75 -13.24 -11.81
C GLY A 85 18.94 -12.18 -12.56
N MET A 86 18.00 -11.51 -11.91
CA MET A 86 17.21 -10.42 -12.50
C MET A 86 18.00 -9.11 -12.43
N THR A 87 18.07 -8.38 -13.53
CA THR A 87 18.62 -7.02 -13.55
C THR A 87 17.64 -6.03 -12.92
N ARG A 88 18.15 -4.85 -12.51
CA ARG A 88 17.30 -3.78 -11.99
C ARG A 88 16.30 -3.30 -13.04
N GLU A 89 16.73 -3.20 -14.28
CA GLU A 89 15.92 -2.79 -15.42
C GLU A 89 14.79 -3.79 -15.70
N GLU A 90 15.08 -5.08 -15.63
CA GLU A 90 14.05 -6.14 -15.76
C GLU A 90 13.00 -6.05 -14.67
N LEU A 91 13.43 -5.84 -13.42
CA LEU A 91 12.51 -5.64 -12.29
C LEU A 91 11.62 -4.41 -12.49
N ILE A 92 12.21 -3.28 -12.90
CA ILE A 92 11.47 -2.05 -13.21
C ILE A 92 10.44 -2.32 -14.32
N GLY A 93 10.84 -3.00 -15.39
CA GLY A 93 9.95 -3.32 -16.52
C GLY A 93 8.75 -4.17 -16.10
N VAL A 94 8.97 -5.22 -15.30
CA VAL A 94 7.90 -6.10 -14.80
C VAL A 94 6.96 -5.32 -13.86
N ASN A 95 7.51 -4.65 -12.88
CA ASN A 95 6.71 -3.90 -11.90
C ASN A 95 5.98 -2.72 -12.55
N ALA A 96 6.57 -2.07 -13.54
CA ALA A 96 5.92 -1.01 -14.31
C ALA A 96 4.63 -1.50 -14.99
N GLY A 97 4.68 -2.67 -15.62
CA GLY A 97 3.50 -3.29 -16.23
C GLY A 97 2.40 -3.59 -15.22
N ILE A 98 2.78 -4.16 -14.06
CA ILE A 98 1.86 -4.48 -12.98
C ILE A 98 1.21 -3.21 -12.42
N VAL A 99 2.00 -2.24 -12.01
CA VAL A 99 1.51 -0.99 -11.39
C VAL A 99 0.63 -0.19 -12.36
N LYS A 100 1.02 -0.10 -13.63
CA LYS A 100 0.21 0.57 -14.65
C LYS A 100 -1.16 -0.10 -14.81
N SER A 101 -1.20 -1.42 -14.92
CA SER A 101 -2.44 -2.18 -15.05
C SER A 101 -3.35 -2.00 -13.81
N VAL A 102 -2.78 -2.12 -12.62
CA VAL A 102 -3.49 -1.92 -11.36
C VAL A 102 -4.07 -0.51 -11.29
N ALA A 103 -3.25 0.50 -11.53
CA ALA A 103 -3.66 1.90 -11.45
C ALA A 103 -4.81 2.22 -12.43
N GLN A 104 -4.74 1.72 -13.65
CA GLN A 104 -5.80 1.90 -14.65
C GLN A 104 -7.11 1.22 -14.25
N ASN A 105 -7.05 -0.01 -13.72
CA ASN A 105 -8.24 -0.72 -13.23
C ASN A 105 -8.86 -0.02 -12.02
N ILE A 106 -8.04 0.42 -11.09
CA ILE A 106 -8.51 1.18 -9.92
C ILE A 106 -9.23 2.46 -10.35
N LEU A 107 -8.66 3.24 -11.26
CA LEU A 107 -9.24 4.50 -11.70
C LEU A 107 -10.60 4.30 -12.38
N LYS A 108 -10.79 3.19 -13.08
CA LYS A 108 -12.07 2.85 -13.71
C LYS A 108 -13.21 2.74 -12.69
N TYR A 109 -12.96 2.19 -11.52
CA TYR A 109 -13.98 1.97 -10.47
C TYR A 109 -13.96 3.05 -9.38
N SER A 110 -12.85 3.73 -9.21
CA SER A 110 -12.65 4.78 -8.19
C SER A 110 -12.02 6.03 -8.82
N PRO A 111 -12.76 6.75 -9.69
CA PRO A 111 -12.20 7.87 -10.47
C PRO A 111 -11.74 9.05 -9.61
N ASN A 112 -12.21 9.15 -8.38
CA ASN A 112 -11.87 10.25 -7.47
C ASN A 112 -10.85 9.86 -6.40
N ALA A 113 -10.36 8.62 -6.38
CA ALA A 113 -9.45 8.13 -5.36
C ALA A 113 -8.09 8.87 -5.36
N ILE A 114 -7.53 9.04 -4.18
CA ILE A 114 -6.12 9.36 -4.00
C ILE A 114 -5.35 8.03 -4.05
N ILE A 115 -4.28 7.98 -4.83
CA ILE A 115 -3.48 6.78 -5.00
C ILE A 115 -2.16 6.94 -4.24
N VAL A 116 -1.88 6.01 -3.34
CA VAL A 116 -0.63 5.91 -2.60
C VAL A 116 0.17 4.74 -3.15
N VAL A 117 1.34 5.01 -3.70
CA VAL A 117 2.21 4.01 -4.30
C VAL A 117 3.31 3.61 -3.31
N ILE A 118 3.38 2.31 -3.01
CA ILE A 118 4.42 1.70 -2.16
C ILE A 118 5.32 0.78 -2.98
N SER A 119 4.83 0.28 -4.12
CA SER A 119 5.55 -0.65 -5.00
C SER A 119 6.92 -0.11 -5.40
N ASN A 120 7.94 -0.97 -5.34
CA ASN A 120 9.31 -0.59 -5.64
C ASN A 120 9.71 -0.85 -7.10
N PRO A 121 10.60 -0.03 -7.67
CA PRO A 121 11.21 1.18 -7.10
C PRO A 121 10.16 2.30 -6.95
N MET A 122 9.97 2.79 -5.74
CA MET A 122 8.80 3.63 -5.40
C MET A 122 8.75 4.94 -6.20
N ASP A 123 9.84 5.67 -6.30
CA ASP A 123 9.87 6.94 -7.05
C ASP A 123 9.50 6.72 -8.52
N THR A 124 10.07 5.68 -9.14
CA THR A 124 9.78 5.32 -10.54
C THR A 124 8.33 4.88 -10.73
N MET A 125 7.81 4.06 -9.82
CA MET A 125 6.43 3.57 -9.91
C MET A 125 5.41 4.69 -9.66
N THR A 126 5.70 5.63 -8.77
CA THR A 126 4.89 6.82 -8.53
C THR A 126 4.84 7.72 -9.76
N TYR A 127 5.99 8.01 -10.36
CA TYR A 127 6.06 8.80 -11.58
C TYR A 127 5.34 8.14 -12.76
N LEU A 128 5.54 6.83 -12.92
CA LEU A 128 4.85 6.04 -13.94
C LEU A 128 3.33 6.12 -13.77
N SER A 129 2.83 5.95 -12.55
CA SER A 129 1.41 6.04 -12.24
C SER A 129 0.84 7.41 -12.59
N LEU A 130 1.56 8.47 -12.23
CA LEU A 130 1.17 9.84 -12.59
C LEU A 130 1.05 10.02 -14.10
N LYS A 131 2.03 9.54 -14.86
CA LYS A 131 2.03 9.64 -16.33
C LYS A 131 0.98 8.77 -16.99
N ALA A 132 0.79 7.55 -16.50
CA ALA A 132 -0.17 6.60 -17.08
C ALA A 132 -1.63 7.03 -16.87
N LEU A 133 -1.93 7.67 -15.75
CA LEU A 133 -3.29 8.05 -15.38
C LEU A 133 -3.67 9.47 -15.79
N GLY A 134 -2.70 10.34 -16.03
CA GLY A 134 -2.96 11.75 -16.36
C GLY A 134 -3.67 12.52 -15.24
N LEU A 135 -3.55 12.08 -14.00
CA LEU A 135 -4.16 12.73 -12.84
C LEU A 135 -3.35 13.94 -12.36
N PRO A 136 -3.98 14.87 -11.63
CA PRO A 136 -3.25 15.92 -10.93
C PRO A 136 -2.25 15.32 -9.92
N LYS A 137 -1.12 16.01 -9.74
CA LYS A 137 -0.04 15.55 -8.85
C LYS A 137 -0.50 15.31 -7.41
N ASN A 138 -1.45 16.07 -6.92
CA ASN A 138 -1.97 15.95 -5.56
C ASN A 138 -2.83 14.68 -5.34
N ARG A 139 -3.07 13.90 -6.37
CA ARG A 139 -3.81 12.63 -6.28
C ARG A 139 -2.94 11.39 -6.36
N ILE A 140 -1.65 11.54 -6.61
CA ILE A 140 -0.68 10.43 -6.67
C ILE A 140 0.43 10.73 -5.68
N ILE A 141 0.58 9.87 -4.69
CA ILE A 141 1.53 10.02 -3.59
C ILE A 141 2.44 8.79 -3.55
N GLY A 142 3.75 9.00 -3.52
CA GLY A 142 4.72 7.95 -3.21
C GLY A 142 4.99 7.92 -1.71
N MET A 143 4.81 6.77 -1.07
CA MET A 143 5.12 6.60 0.35
C MET A 143 6.49 5.92 0.50
N GLY A 144 7.46 6.66 0.95
CA GLY A 144 8.83 6.19 1.23
C GLY A 144 9.42 6.93 2.42
N GLY A 145 9.36 8.25 2.41
CA GLY A 145 9.93 9.09 3.45
C GLY A 145 9.37 8.85 4.86
N ALA A 146 8.12 8.46 4.99
CA ALA A 146 7.53 8.09 6.29
C ALA A 146 8.24 6.87 6.89
N LEU A 147 8.50 5.85 6.08
CA LEU A 147 9.26 4.66 6.50
C LEU A 147 10.71 5.01 6.82
N ASP A 148 11.37 5.77 5.95
CA ASP A 148 12.77 6.16 6.14
C ASP A 148 12.94 7.03 7.39
N SER A 149 12.01 7.95 7.64
CA SER A 149 11.98 8.76 8.86
C SER A 149 11.77 7.92 10.12
N SER A 150 10.88 6.93 10.07
CA SER A 150 10.63 6.00 11.18
C SER A 150 11.87 5.17 11.52
N ARG A 151 12.56 4.66 10.50
CA ARG A 151 13.82 3.94 10.67
C ARG A 151 14.90 4.82 11.27
N PHE A 152 15.06 6.04 10.75
CA PHE A 152 16.01 7.01 11.27
C PHE A 152 15.75 7.32 12.75
N LYS A 153 14.51 7.61 13.13
CA LYS A 153 14.13 7.88 14.52
C LYS A 153 14.37 6.68 15.44
N TYR A 154 14.11 5.48 14.96
CA TYR A 154 14.41 4.26 15.71
C TYR A 154 15.91 4.15 16.03
N PHE A 155 16.77 4.22 15.02
CA PHE A 155 18.21 4.11 15.24
C PHE A 155 18.77 5.27 16.07
N LEU A 156 18.25 6.47 15.90
CA LEU A 156 18.63 7.62 16.70
C LEU A 156 18.24 7.43 18.18
N SER A 157 17.05 6.90 18.44
CA SER A 157 16.61 6.58 19.81
C SER A 157 17.51 5.53 20.48
N GLN A 158 17.95 4.54 19.73
CA GLN A 158 18.91 3.54 20.24
C GLN A 158 20.25 4.18 20.60
N ALA A 159 20.77 5.09 19.78
CA ALA A 159 22.01 5.80 20.05
C ALA A 159 21.92 6.74 21.25
N LEU A 160 20.76 7.32 21.49
CA LEU A 160 20.50 8.26 22.59
C LEU A 160 20.02 7.56 23.88
N GLY A 161 19.66 6.28 23.82
CA GLY A 161 19.13 5.54 24.98
C GLY A 161 17.75 6.00 25.42
N CYS A 162 16.88 6.39 24.49
CA CYS A 162 15.50 6.84 24.77
C CYS A 162 14.49 6.11 23.89
N ASN A 163 13.20 6.40 24.06
CA ASN A 163 12.15 5.84 23.19
C ASN A 163 12.08 6.56 21.85
N ALA A 164 11.66 5.86 20.80
CA ALA A 164 11.54 6.44 19.46
C ALA A 164 10.55 7.62 19.41
N ASN A 165 9.53 7.63 20.27
CA ASN A 165 8.56 8.72 20.37
C ASN A 165 9.13 10.01 21.01
N GLU A 166 10.29 9.94 21.63
CA GLU A 166 10.98 11.09 22.23
C GLU A 166 11.95 11.76 21.25
N VAL A 167 12.04 11.25 20.03
CA VAL A 167 12.96 11.73 19.00
C VAL A 167 12.18 12.31 17.83
N GLU A 168 12.61 13.49 17.39
CA GLU A 168 12.13 14.07 16.14
C GLU A 168 13.20 13.97 15.06
N GLY A 169 12.77 13.70 13.83
CA GLY A 169 13.66 13.59 12.69
C GLY A 169 12.88 13.35 11.41
N MET A 170 13.45 13.76 10.30
CA MET A 170 12.83 13.62 8.98
C MET A 170 13.88 13.25 7.94
N VAL A 171 13.54 12.28 7.09
CA VAL A 171 14.31 11.92 5.91
C VAL A 171 13.51 12.34 4.69
N ILE A 172 14.12 13.10 3.80
CA ILE A 172 13.53 13.58 2.55
C ILE A 172 14.48 13.35 1.38
N GLY A 173 13.95 13.32 0.18
CA GLY A 173 14.72 13.11 -1.06
C GLY A 173 14.26 11.87 -1.80
N GLY A 174 15.13 11.31 -2.63
CA GLY A 174 14.84 10.07 -3.35
C GLY A 174 14.79 8.87 -2.41
N HIS A 175 13.84 7.97 -2.66
CA HIS A 175 13.72 6.69 -1.94
C HIS A 175 14.44 5.60 -2.72
N GLY A 176 15.45 4.96 -2.11
CA GLY A 176 16.28 3.94 -2.75
C GLY A 176 16.68 2.79 -1.87
#